data_0114ff1b8e775ea0a721ace80f1809eb
#
_entry.id   0114ff1b8e775ea0a721ace80f1809eb
#
_cell.length_a   1.000
_cell.length_b   1.000
_cell.length_c   1.000
_cell.angle_alpha   90.00
_cell.angle_beta   90.00
_cell.angle_gamma   90.00
#
_symmetry.space_group_name_H-M   'P 1'
#
loop_
_entity.id
_entity.type
_entity.pdbx_description
1 polymer ?
#
loop_
_entity_poly.entity_id
_entity_poly.type
_entity_poly.pdbx_seq_one_letter_code
_entity_poly.pdbx_strand_id
1 'polypeptide(L)'
;RGNRTVLFVLPGTSFRQFASFRKESPVNPADMIRLLDSIAQDRNIDRNLLLQDLEEAMKSAARKHFNSLDVEEFGCRVDPMTGEITMWRNVYDDIDDPEAMVRPEPIALEDLGRIPAQTAKQVMIPRFREDERDALMADFGKRKGEIVTGTMQRVEGGALIVQIDRAEGFMPRSEQIPGEQFHNGDRVRCLILDVREQGTQVKIVLSRGDQEFIRRLFELEVPEVSERVIEIRAMSREPGFR
;
A
#
# COMPACT_ATOMS: atom_id res chain seq x y z
N ARG A 1 -21.64 -24.57 -18.06
CA ARG A 1 -20.22 -24.83 -17.68
C ARG A 1 -19.73 -23.54 -17.03
N GLY A 2 -19.70 -23.55 -15.66
CA GLY A 2 -19.49 -22.35 -14.86
C GLY A 2 -18.03 -21.95 -14.75
N ASN A 3 -17.77 -20.71 -15.01
CA ASN A 3 -16.52 -20.03 -14.71
C ASN A 3 -16.48 -19.77 -13.18
N ARG A 4 -15.70 -20.53 -12.45
CA ARG A 4 -15.37 -20.24 -11.06
C ARG A 4 -14.25 -19.20 -11.03
N THR A 5 -14.62 -17.94 -10.86
CA THR A 5 -13.67 -16.89 -10.50
C THR A 5 -13.27 -17.10 -9.04
N VAL A 6 -12.04 -17.51 -8.82
CA VAL A 6 -11.46 -17.62 -7.47
C VAL A 6 -11.18 -16.20 -6.98
N LEU A 7 -11.99 -15.73 -6.05
CA LEU A 7 -11.82 -14.44 -5.39
C LEU A 7 -10.84 -14.65 -4.22
N PHE A 8 -9.63 -14.14 -4.33
CA PHE A 8 -8.69 -14.08 -3.21
C PHE A 8 -9.15 -12.95 -2.27
N VAL A 9 -9.69 -13.32 -1.13
CA VAL A 9 -10.06 -12.41 -0.05
C VAL A 9 -8.86 -12.25 0.87
N LEU A 10 -8.28 -11.06 0.91
CA LEU A 10 -7.28 -10.68 1.91
C LEU A 10 -7.97 -10.51 3.27
N PRO A 11 -7.46 -11.10 4.36
CA PRO A 11 -8.06 -10.93 5.68
C PRO A 11 -7.73 -9.53 6.22
N GLY A 12 -8.78 -8.80 6.58
CA GLY A 12 -8.69 -7.57 7.36
C GLY A 12 -9.32 -6.32 6.77
N THR A 13 -9.67 -6.30 5.50
CA THR A 13 -10.41 -5.17 4.92
C THR A 13 -11.82 -5.61 4.58
N SER A 14 -12.81 -5.00 5.22
CA SER A 14 -14.21 -5.25 4.92
C SER A 14 -14.54 -4.86 3.48
N PHE A 15 -14.37 -5.80 2.57
CA PHE A 15 -14.77 -5.69 1.15
C PHE A 15 -16.29 -5.39 1.00
N ARG A 16 -17.03 -5.38 2.10
CA ARG A 16 -18.46 -5.00 2.13
C ARG A 16 -18.69 -3.52 1.79
N GLN A 17 -17.72 -2.62 2.05
CA GLN A 17 -17.87 -1.21 1.67
C GLN A 17 -17.74 -1.01 0.15
N PHE A 18 -16.94 -1.82 -0.54
CA PHE A 18 -16.84 -1.75 -2.01
C PHE A 18 -17.98 -2.45 -2.75
N ALA A 19 -18.66 -3.40 -2.12
CA ALA A 19 -19.78 -4.13 -2.74
C ALA A 19 -21.09 -3.32 -2.76
N SER A 20 -21.23 -2.27 -1.93
CA SER A 20 -22.43 -1.42 -1.91
C SER A 20 -22.50 -0.41 -3.07
N PHE A 21 -21.42 -0.27 -3.85
CA PHE A 21 -21.40 0.54 -5.09
C PHE A 21 -22.17 -0.08 -6.27
N ARG A 22 -23.04 -1.06 -6.02
CA ARG A 22 -23.79 -1.79 -7.06
C ARG A 22 -25.14 -1.18 -7.39
N LYS A 23 -25.46 0.06 -7.00
CA LYS A 23 -26.68 0.76 -7.47
C LYS A 23 -26.36 2.23 -7.81
N GLU A 24 -26.23 2.50 -9.07
CA GLU A 24 -26.82 3.55 -9.89
C GLU A 24 -27.17 4.87 -9.18
N SER A 25 -26.14 5.63 -8.78
CA SER A 25 -26.26 7.05 -8.54
C SER A 25 -24.94 7.70 -8.95
N PRO A 26 -24.94 8.90 -9.52
CA PRO A 26 -23.71 9.65 -9.70
C PRO A 26 -23.03 9.72 -8.33
N VAL A 27 -21.76 9.38 -8.28
CA VAL A 27 -20.99 9.36 -7.03
C VAL A 27 -21.09 10.75 -6.42
N ASN A 28 -21.72 10.84 -5.25
CA ASN A 28 -21.83 12.11 -4.56
C ASN A 28 -20.40 12.61 -4.23
N PRO A 29 -20.01 13.82 -4.64
CA PRO A 29 -18.66 14.35 -4.38
C PRO A 29 -18.24 14.25 -2.92
N ALA A 30 -19.17 14.52 -1.99
CA ALA A 30 -18.93 14.43 -0.56
C ALA A 30 -18.62 12.98 -0.08
N ASP A 31 -19.24 11.97 -0.68
CA ASP A 31 -18.96 10.57 -0.34
C ASP A 31 -17.61 10.13 -0.88
N MET A 32 -17.19 10.68 -2.02
CA MET A 32 -15.86 10.44 -2.59
C MET A 32 -14.77 10.98 -1.67
N ILE A 33 -14.90 12.21 -1.19
CA ILE A 33 -13.93 12.79 -0.23
C ILE A 33 -13.84 11.95 1.04
N ARG A 34 -14.98 11.56 1.62
CA ARG A 34 -14.97 10.69 2.81
C ARG A 34 -14.27 9.36 2.57
N LEU A 35 -14.46 8.78 1.39
CA LEU A 35 -13.78 7.54 1.01
C LEU A 35 -12.26 7.76 0.89
N LEU A 36 -11.83 8.84 0.23
CA LEU A 36 -10.42 9.20 0.11
C LEU A 36 -9.79 9.47 1.48
N ASP A 37 -10.48 10.21 2.35
CA ASP A 37 -10.01 10.48 3.72
C ASP A 37 -9.88 9.18 4.55
N SER A 38 -10.85 8.27 4.43
CA SER A 38 -10.77 6.96 5.08
C SER A 38 -9.57 6.15 4.57
N ILE A 39 -9.35 6.11 3.25
CA ILE A 39 -8.20 5.40 2.65
C ILE A 39 -6.88 6.04 3.10
N ALA A 40 -6.79 7.38 3.08
CA ALA A 40 -5.61 8.11 3.52
C ALA A 40 -5.24 7.75 4.97
N GLN A 41 -6.22 7.72 5.88
CA GLN A 41 -6.02 7.37 7.28
C GLN A 41 -5.68 5.88 7.47
N ASP A 42 -6.44 4.98 6.84
CA ASP A 42 -6.28 3.54 7.00
C ASP A 42 -4.93 3.05 6.45
N ARG A 43 -4.43 3.70 5.41
CA ARG A 43 -3.21 3.30 4.70
C ARG A 43 -2.00 4.17 4.99
N ASN A 44 -2.17 5.27 5.74
CA ASN A 44 -1.13 6.27 6.02
C ASN A 44 -0.52 6.86 4.75
N ILE A 45 -1.34 7.12 3.75
CA ILE A 45 -0.97 7.73 2.47
C ILE A 45 -1.30 9.23 2.51
N ASP A 46 -0.48 10.06 1.86
CA ASP A 46 -0.78 11.49 1.75
C ASP A 46 -2.05 11.71 0.93
N ARG A 47 -3.00 12.47 1.50
CA ARG A 47 -4.26 12.83 0.86
C ARG A 47 -4.07 13.53 -0.48
N ASN A 48 -3.06 14.39 -0.59
CA ASN A 48 -2.79 15.13 -1.83
C ASN A 48 -2.33 14.19 -2.94
N LEU A 49 -1.56 13.17 -2.59
CA LEU A 49 -1.13 12.15 -3.54
C LEU A 49 -2.35 11.37 -4.09
N LEU A 50 -3.28 10.97 -3.22
CA LEU A 50 -4.50 10.29 -3.63
C LEU A 50 -5.37 11.16 -4.57
N LEU A 51 -5.44 12.46 -4.33
CA LEU A 51 -6.17 13.39 -5.22
C LEU A 51 -5.49 13.50 -6.59
N GLN A 52 -4.16 13.59 -6.62
CA GLN A 52 -3.40 13.60 -7.88
C GLN A 52 -3.58 12.30 -8.68
N ASP A 53 -3.56 11.16 -8.01
CA ASP A 53 -3.80 9.86 -8.65
C ASP A 53 -5.21 9.75 -9.21
N LEU A 54 -6.20 10.31 -8.52
CA LEU A 54 -7.57 10.39 -9.01
C LEU A 54 -7.66 11.27 -10.27
N GLU A 55 -7.02 12.44 -10.26
CA GLU A 55 -6.96 13.33 -11.42
C GLU A 55 -6.33 12.64 -12.62
N GLU A 56 -5.22 11.93 -12.44
CA GLU A 56 -4.54 11.19 -13.51
C GLU A 56 -5.37 10.01 -14.02
N ALA A 57 -6.05 9.30 -13.12
CA ALA A 57 -6.98 8.24 -13.49
C ALA A 57 -8.13 8.76 -14.37
N MET A 58 -8.67 9.94 -14.02
CA MET A 58 -9.75 10.57 -14.79
C MET A 58 -9.29 11.06 -16.17
N LYS A 59 -8.09 11.64 -16.26
CA LYS A 59 -7.46 11.99 -17.57
C LYS A 59 -7.29 10.76 -18.45
N SER A 60 -6.77 9.66 -17.87
CA SER A 60 -6.59 8.40 -18.58
C SER A 60 -7.93 7.81 -19.06
N ALA A 61 -8.99 7.95 -18.26
CA ALA A 61 -10.34 7.52 -18.62
C ALA A 61 -10.89 8.33 -19.80
N ALA A 62 -10.72 9.65 -19.78
CA ALA A 62 -11.14 10.55 -20.85
C ALA A 62 -10.41 10.22 -22.18
N ARG A 63 -9.09 10.05 -22.12
CA ARG A 63 -8.30 9.64 -23.31
C ARG A 63 -8.83 8.35 -23.94
N LYS A 64 -9.13 7.35 -23.12
CA LYS A 64 -9.70 6.09 -23.62
C LYS A 64 -11.10 6.28 -24.21
N HIS A 65 -11.92 7.12 -23.60
CA HIS A 65 -13.28 7.37 -24.10
C HIS A 65 -13.29 8.09 -25.44
N PHE A 66 -12.46 9.11 -25.57
CA PHE A 66 -12.36 9.90 -26.82
C PHE A 66 -11.36 9.30 -27.82
N ASN A 67 -10.75 8.15 -27.48
CA ASN A 67 -9.78 7.44 -28.30
C ASN A 67 -8.59 8.31 -28.73
N SER A 68 -8.14 9.18 -27.81
CA SER A 68 -7.01 10.07 -27.99
C SER A 68 -5.71 9.43 -27.55
N LEU A 69 -4.63 9.71 -28.28
CA LEU A 69 -3.26 9.31 -27.95
C LEU A 69 -2.48 10.45 -27.25
N ASP A 70 -3.02 11.68 -27.30
CA ASP A 70 -2.36 12.83 -26.70
C ASP A 70 -2.55 12.81 -25.16
N VAL A 71 -1.42 12.93 -24.45
CA VAL A 71 -1.38 12.90 -23.00
C VAL A 71 -1.89 14.21 -22.39
N GLU A 72 -1.69 15.34 -23.09
CA GLU A 72 -2.00 16.69 -22.61
C GLU A 72 -3.35 17.21 -23.07
N GLU A 73 -4.06 16.46 -23.95
CA GLU A 73 -5.36 16.88 -24.48
C GLU A 73 -6.42 17.05 -23.39
N PHE A 74 -6.35 16.29 -22.29
CA PHE A 74 -7.35 16.33 -21.23
C PHE A 74 -6.78 16.80 -19.93
N GLY A 75 -7.48 17.76 -19.29
CA GLY A 75 -7.21 18.20 -17.93
C GLY A 75 -8.29 17.73 -16.96
N CYS A 76 -7.90 17.47 -15.71
CA CYS A 76 -8.80 17.15 -14.65
C CYS A 76 -8.31 17.80 -13.36
N ARG A 77 -9.23 18.31 -12.56
CA ARG A 77 -8.97 18.83 -11.23
C ARG A 77 -10.06 18.39 -10.27
N VAL A 78 -9.65 17.95 -9.10
CA VAL A 78 -10.54 17.59 -8.00
C VAL A 78 -10.39 18.63 -6.90
N ASP A 79 -11.50 19.25 -6.51
CA ASP A 79 -11.50 20.16 -5.38
C ASP A 79 -11.32 19.36 -4.07
N PRO A 80 -10.27 19.62 -3.28
CA PRO A 80 -10.00 18.86 -2.08
C PRO A 80 -11.04 19.07 -0.97
N MET A 81 -11.83 20.15 -1.02
CA MET A 81 -12.83 20.47 0.00
C MET A 81 -14.21 19.94 -0.34
N THR A 82 -14.62 20.11 -1.60
CA THR A 82 -15.96 19.73 -2.06
C THR A 82 -16.02 18.38 -2.72
N GLY A 83 -14.88 17.86 -3.24
CA GLY A 83 -14.84 16.65 -4.04
C GLY A 83 -15.38 16.83 -5.45
N GLU A 84 -15.63 18.07 -5.85
CA GLU A 84 -16.11 18.38 -7.20
C GLU A 84 -15.01 18.12 -8.23
N ILE A 85 -15.34 17.35 -9.26
CA ILE A 85 -14.43 17.01 -10.33
C ILE A 85 -14.73 17.93 -11.51
N THR A 86 -13.73 18.70 -11.92
CA THR A 86 -13.78 19.54 -13.12
C THR A 86 -12.89 18.94 -14.18
N MET A 87 -13.45 18.70 -15.37
CA MET A 87 -12.70 18.18 -16.53
C MET A 87 -12.81 19.13 -17.71
N TRP A 88 -11.73 19.21 -18.47
CA TRP A 88 -11.68 20.01 -19.69
C TRP A 88 -10.83 19.34 -20.76
N ARG A 89 -11.09 19.72 -22.00
CA ARG A 89 -10.27 19.36 -23.16
C ARG A 89 -9.47 20.59 -23.59
N ASN A 90 -8.19 20.43 -23.77
CA ASN A 90 -7.31 21.43 -24.31
C ASN A 90 -7.45 21.43 -25.84
N VAL A 91 -8.06 22.47 -26.39
CA VAL A 91 -8.19 22.66 -27.84
C VAL A 91 -7.11 23.64 -28.27
N TYR A 92 -6.30 23.23 -29.21
CA TYR A 92 -5.25 24.07 -29.82
C TYR A 92 -5.86 24.79 -31.01
N ASP A 93 -5.71 26.12 -31.07
CA ASP A 93 -6.24 26.94 -32.20
C ASP A 93 -5.46 26.68 -33.48
N ASP A 94 -4.21 26.24 -33.41
CA ASP A 94 -3.39 25.79 -34.53
C ASP A 94 -2.50 24.62 -34.14
N ILE A 95 -2.59 23.51 -34.89
CA ILE A 95 -1.88 22.27 -34.57
C ILE A 95 -0.38 22.38 -34.91
N ASP A 96 -0.04 23.28 -35.81
CA ASP A 96 1.32 23.45 -36.34
C ASP A 96 2.12 24.54 -35.58
N ASP A 97 1.48 25.32 -34.71
CA ASP A 97 2.12 26.36 -33.93
C ASP A 97 2.32 25.92 -32.44
N PRO A 98 3.58 25.70 -31.99
CA PRO A 98 3.85 25.32 -30.60
C PRO A 98 3.56 26.44 -29.59
N GLU A 99 3.31 27.67 -30.00
CA GLU A 99 2.87 28.80 -29.17
C GLU A 99 1.36 29.08 -29.27
N ALA A 100 0.59 28.23 -29.96
CA ALA A 100 -0.84 28.38 -30.11
C ALA A 100 -1.55 28.45 -28.76
N MET A 101 -2.52 29.37 -28.66
CA MET A 101 -3.30 29.54 -27.45
C MET A 101 -4.12 28.27 -27.17
N VAL A 102 -3.88 27.64 -26.04
CA VAL A 102 -4.66 26.50 -25.55
C VAL A 102 -5.95 27.00 -24.92
N ARG A 103 -7.10 26.60 -25.45
CA ARG A 103 -8.40 26.91 -24.85
C ARG A 103 -8.93 25.68 -24.13
N PRO A 104 -9.14 25.78 -22.80
CA PRO A 104 -9.77 24.69 -22.07
C PRO A 104 -11.29 24.72 -22.33
N GLU A 105 -11.82 23.70 -23.00
CA GLU A 105 -13.25 23.50 -23.15
C GLU A 105 -13.77 22.55 -22.06
N PRO A 106 -14.75 22.97 -21.24
CA PRO A 106 -15.28 22.13 -20.19
C PRO A 106 -15.99 20.90 -20.75
N ILE A 107 -15.74 19.73 -20.18
CA ILE A 107 -16.41 18.48 -20.50
C ILE A 107 -17.35 18.14 -19.36
N ALA A 108 -18.62 17.88 -19.70
CA ALA A 108 -19.57 17.37 -18.71
C ALA A 108 -19.21 15.92 -18.35
N LEU A 109 -19.17 15.61 -17.04
CA LEU A 109 -18.89 14.25 -16.57
C LEU A 109 -19.94 13.24 -17.07
N GLU A 110 -21.15 13.71 -17.39
CA GLU A 110 -22.24 12.93 -17.96
C GLU A 110 -21.91 12.41 -19.38
N ASP A 111 -21.15 13.18 -20.16
CA ASP A 111 -20.73 12.81 -21.51
C ASP A 111 -19.73 11.65 -21.52
N LEU A 112 -19.02 11.46 -20.43
CA LEU A 112 -18.11 10.34 -20.23
C LEU A 112 -18.84 9.04 -19.83
N GLY A 113 -20.12 9.10 -19.48
CA GLY A 113 -20.96 7.97 -19.15
C GLY A 113 -20.49 7.14 -17.96
N ARG A 114 -20.67 5.81 -18.02
CA ARG A 114 -20.27 4.87 -16.94
C ARG A 114 -18.78 4.49 -16.99
N ILE A 115 -18.09 4.80 -18.08
CA ILE A 115 -16.71 4.37 -18.33
C ILE A 115 -15.71 4.99 -17.37
N PRO A 116 -15.79 6.28 -16.98
CA PRO A 116 -14.82 6.91 -16.11
C PRO A 116 -14.71 6.23 -14.73
N ALA A 117 -15.83 5.87 -14.14
CA ALA A 117 -15.84 5.24 -12.82
C ALA A 117 -15.16 3.85 -12.80
N GLN A 118 -15.36 3.06 -13.87
CA GLN A 118 -14.70 1.75 -13.97
C GLN A 118 -13.22 1.88 -14.31
N THR A 119 -12.87 2.80 -15.22
CA THR A 119 -11.47 3.03 -15.63
C THR A 119 -10.68 3.70 -14.51
N ALA A 120 -11.27 4.70 -13.85
CA ALA A 120 -10.67 5.30 -12.65
C ALA A 120 -10.36 4.22 -11.60
N LYS A 121 -11.31 3.33 -11.31
CA LYS A 121 -11.10 2.21 -10.39
C LYS A 121 -9.97 1.29 -10.83
N GLN A 122 -9.88 0.96 -12.12
CA GLN A 122 -8.82 0.10 -12.66
C GLN A 122 -7.42 0.75 -12.62
N VAL A 123 -7.34 2.06 -12.75
CA VAL A 123 -6.08 2.82 -12.68
C VAL A 123 -5.69 3.11 -11.23
N MET A 124 -6.68 3.46 -10.37
CA MET A 124 -6.42 3.78 -8.96
C MET A 124 -5.96 2.58 -8.14
N ILE A 125 -6.52 1.37 -8.38
CA ILE A 125 -6.15 0.19 -7.59
C ILE A 125 -4.63 -0.13 -7.66
N PRO A 126 -3.98 -0.16 -8.83
CA PRO A 126 -2.53 -0.33 -8.91
C PRO A 126 -1.75 0.78 -8.21
N ARG A 127 -2.16 2.04 -8.41
CA ARG A 127 -1.51 3.20 -7.78
C ARG A 127 -1.56 3.12 -6.26
N PHE A 128 -2.72 2.85 -5.68
CA PHE A 128 -2.84 2.66 -4.23
C PHE A 128 -1.92 1.55 -3.70
N ARG A 129 -1.72 0.49 -4.47
CA ARG A 129 -0.79 -0.58 -4.09
C ARG A 129 0.67 -0.13 -4.14
N GLU A 130 1.02 0.70 -5.12
CA GLU A 130 2.36 1.29 -5.23
C GLU A 130 2.62 2.23 -4.05
N ASP A 131 1.70 3.15 -3.75
CA ASP A 131 1.83 4.10 -2.64
C ASP A 131 1.88 3.40 -1.28
N GLU A 132 1.04 2.38 -1.06
CA GLU A 132 1.07 1.53 0.13
C GLU A 132 2.42 0.82 0.26
N ARG A 133 2.93 0.29 -0.84
CA ARG A 133 4.24 -0.35 -0.88
C ARG A 133 5.34 0.63 -0.48
N ASP A 134 5.36 1.82 -1.07
CA ASP A 134 6.39 2.82 -0.83
C ASP A 134 6.33 3.34 0.62
N ALA A 135 5.13 3.54 1.16
CA ALA A 135 4.93 3.89 2.56
C ALA A 135 5.43 2.79 3.52
N LEU A 136 5.15 1.52 3.23
CA LEU A 136 5.65 0.38 4.00
C LEU A 136 7.18 0.25 3.91
N MET A 137 7.75 0.44 2.72
CA MET A 137 9.21 0.43 2.53
C MET A 137 9.89 1.55 3.33
N ALA A 138 9.32 2.76 3.34
CA ALA A 138 9.86 3.89 4.08
C ALA A 138 9.78 3.69 5.59
N ASP A 139 8.67 3.12 6.09
CA ASP A 139 8.46 2.89 7.53
C ASP A 139 9.32 1.73 8.03
N PHE A 140 9.17 0.55 7.44
CA PHE A 140 9.91 -0.64 7.89
C PHE A 140 11.40 -0.61 7.53
N GLY A 141 11.79 0.12 6.47
CA GLY A 141 13.19 0.33 6.10
C GLY A 141 13.99 1.03 7.20
N LYS A 142 13.37 1.99 7.91
CA LYS A 142 13.98 2.68 9.07
C LYS A 142 14.08 1.79 10.30
N ARG A 143 13.17 0.82 10.42
CA ARG A 143 13.09 -0.10 11.55
C ARG A 143 13.91 -1.39 11.36
N LYS A 144 14.71 -1.47 10.30
CA LYS A 144 15.62 -2.58 10.07
C LYS A 144 16.59 -2.74 11.27
N GLY A 145 16.71 -3.94 11.80
CA GLY A 145 17.49 -4.22 13.01
C GLY A 145 16.76 -3.95 14.32
N GLU A 146 15.47 -3.59 14.29
CA GLU A 146 14.65 -3.44 15.50
C GLU A 146 13.91 -4.73 15.82
N ILE A 147 13.63 -4.92 17.12
CA ILE A 147 12.76 -5.98 17.61
C ILE A 147 11.32 -5.51 17.52
N VAL A 148 10.51 -6.31 16.86
CA VAL A 148 9.07 -6.12 16.76
C VAL A 148 8.32 -7.29 17.37
N THR A 149 7.12 -7.01 17.85
CA THR A 149 6.20 -8.04 18.33
C THR A 149 5.07 -8.16 17.33
N GLY A 150 4.91 -9.33 16.75
CA GLY A 150 3.80 -9.62 15.84
C GLY A 150 2.94 -10.76 16.34
N THR A 151 1.87 -11.04 15.59
CA THR A 151 0.97 -12.17 15.86
C THR A 151 1.10 -13.19 14.73
N MET A 152 1.36 -14.43 15.11
CA MET A 152 1.44 -15.56 14.18
C MET A 152 0.10 -15.74 13.47
N GLN A 153 0.11 -15.73 12.14
CA GLN A 153 -1.10 -15.88 11.31
C GLN A 153 -1.23 -17.30 10.73
N ARG A 154 -0.19 -17.74 10.05
CA ARG A 154 -0.17 -19.04 9.34
C ARG A 154 1.23 -19.51 9.05
N VAL A 155 1.33 -20.79 8.72
CA VAL A 155 2.55 -21.40 8.17
C VAL A 155 2.36 -21.58 6.67
N GLU A 156 3.30 -21.12 5.88
CA GLU A 156 3.26 -21.21 4.43
C GLU A 156 4.62 -21.73 3.90
N GLY A 157 4.61 -22.93 3.31
CA GLY A 157 5.84 -23.55 2.80
C GLY A 157 6.95 -23.77 3.86
N GLY A 158 6.57 -23.89 5.14
CA GLY A 158 7.52 -23.99 6.26
C GLY A 158 8.01 -22.66 6.80
N ALA A 159 7.67 -21.55 6.18
CA ALA A 159 7.88 -20.22 6.72
C ALA A 159 6.71 -19.79 7.61
N LEU A 160 7.01 -18.98 8.62
CA LEU A 160 5.98 -18.38 9.48
C LEU A 160 5.59 -17.03 8.91
N ILE A 161 4.29 -16.81 8.78
CA ILE A 161 3.72 -15.51 8.45
C ILE A 161 3.24 -14.85 9.74
N VAL A 162 3.82 -13.70 10.04
CA VAL A 162 3.59 -12.98 11.29
C VAL A 162 3.03 -11.60 10.95
N GLN A 163 1.89 -11.25 11.50
CA GLN A 163 1.30 -9.93 11.35
C GLN A 163 2.02 -8.95 12.27
N ILE A 164 2.59 -7.90 11.68
CA ILE A 164 3.23 -6.80 12.39
C ILE A 164 2.51 -5.51 11.99
N ASP A 165 1.82 -4.90 12.92
CA ASP A 165 1.00 -3.71 12.66
C ASP A 165 0.07 -3.92 11.45
N ARG A 166 0.33 -3.23 10.34
CA ARG A 166 -0.44 -3.33 9.09
C ARG A 166 0.18 -4.25 8.04
N ALA A 167 1.39 -4.75 8.29
CA ALA A 167 2.15 -5.52 7.30
C ALA A 167 2.32 -6.98 7.71
N GLU A 168 2.47 -7.85 6.70
CA GLU A 168 2.83 -9.24 6.90
C GLU A 168 4.35 -9.40 6.85
N GLY A 169 4.91 -9.95 7.92
CA GLY A 169 6.31 -10.36 8.00
C GLY A 169 6.48 -11.83 7.66
N PHE A 170 7.55 -12.14 6.98
CA PHE A 170 7.92 -13.47 6.53
C PHE A 170 9.16 -13.95 7.27
N MET A 171 9.05 -15.05 8.03
CA MET A 171 10.16 -15.68 8.73
C MET A 171 10.46 -17.03 8.06
N PRO A 172 11.49 -17.11 7.20
CA PRO A 172 11.86 -18.35 6.54
C PRO A 172 12.37 -19.38 7.57
N ARG A 173 12.37 -20.64 7.19
CA ARG A 173 12.76 -21.73 8.08
C ARG A 173 14.20 -21.61 8.61
N SER A 174 15.10 -21.02 7.83
CA SER A 174 16.47 -20.73 8.24
C SER A 174 16.59 -19.73 9.38
N GLU A 175 15.60 -18.86 9.51
CA GLU A 175 15.57 -17.77 10.51
C GLU A 175 14.74 -18.12 11.75
N GLN A 176 14.16 -19.33 11.78
CA GLN A 176 13.45 -19.87 12.92
C GLN A 176 14.41 -20.56 13.88
N ILE A 177 14.03 -20.62 15.15
CA ILE A 177 14.78 -21.39 16.14
C ILE A 177 14.30 -22.84 16.10
N PRO A 178 15.19 -23.83 15.91
CA PRO A 178 14.82 -25.23 15.96
C PRO A 178 14.16 -25.62 17.29
N GLY A 179 13.03 -26.32 17.22
CA GLY A 179 12.30 -26.74 18.41
C GLY A 179 11.22 -25.75 18.90
N GLU A 180 11.20 -24.51 18.43
CA GLU A 180 10.10 -23.61 18.68
C GLU A 180 8.88 -23.96 17.82
N GLN A 181 7.71 -24.01 18.46
CA GLN A 181 6.42 -24.22 17.78
C GLN A 181 5.50 -23.06 18.10
N PHE A 182 4.97 -22.45 17.07
CA PHE A 182 4.01 -21.36 17.16
C PHE A 182 2.66 -21.78 16.60
N HIS A 183 1.60 -21.41 17.28
CA HIS A 183 0.22 -21.61 16.85
C HIS A 183 -0.36 -20.30 16.33
N ASN A 184 -1.42 -20.41 15.53
CA ASN A 184 -2.13 -19.24 15.07
C ASN A 184 -2.65 -18.42 16.27
N GLY A 185 -2.34 -17.12 16.27
CA GLY A 185 -2.69 -16.20 17.35
C GLY A 185 -1.58 -15.96 18.39
N ASP A 186 -0.51 -16.75 18.38
CA ASP A 186 0.61 -16.57 19.32
C ASP A 186 1.34 -15.26 19.04
N ARG A 187 1.75 -14.59 20.10
CA ARG A 187 2.62 -13.41 20.02
C ARG A 187 4.06 -13.83 19.84
N VAL A 188 4.71 -13.34 18.81
CA VAL A 188 6.09 -13.66 18.45
C VAL A 188 6.91 -12.38 18.44
N ARG A 189 7.99 -12.35 19.25
CA ARG A 189 9.03 -11.31 19.15
C ARG A 189 10.03 -11.73 18.09
N CYS A 190 10.35 -10.86 17.16
CA CYS A 190 11.30 -11.12 16.09
C CYS A 190 12.07 -9.86 15.70
N LEU A 191 13.22 -10.04 15.07
CA LEU A 191 14.03 -8.98 14.50
C LEU A 191 13.60 -8.73 13.07
N ILE A 192 13.51 -7.48 12.64
CA ILE A 192 13.40 -7.13 11.22
C ILE A 192 14.81 -7.28 10.61
N LEU A 193 15.01 -8.36 9.89
CA LEU A 193 16.31 -8.64 9.28
C LEU A 193 16.51 -7.83 8.01
N ASP A 194 15.49 -7.79 7.15
CA ASP A 194 15.55 -7.10 5.88
C ASP A 194 14.15 -6.73 5.38
N VAL A 195 14.09 -5.74 4.52
CA VAL A 195 12.85 -5.28 3.86
C VAL A 195 13.13 -5.25 2.37
N ARG A 196 12.40 -6.05 1.60
CA ARG A 196 12.62 -6.24 0.16
C ARG A 196 11.35 -6.01 -0.62
N GLU A 197 11.51 -5.45 -1.80
CA GLU A 197 10.44 -5.42 -2.79
C GLU A 197 10.36 -6.79 -3.48
N GLN A 198 9.15 -7.31 -3.58
CA GLN A 198 8.86 -8.51 -4.36
C GLN A 198 7.65 -8.26 -5.27
N GLY A 199 7.90 -7.75 -6.48
CA GLY A 199 6.84 -7.32 -7.40
C GLY A 199 6.04 -6.15 -6.83
N THR A 200 4.74 -6.34 -6.65
CA THR A 200 3.82 -5.32 -6.12
C THR A 200 3.68 -5.34 -4.59
N GLN A 201 4.47 -6.15 -3.88
CA GLN A 201 4.37 -6.31 -2.43
C GLN A 201 5.69 -6.04 -1.74
N VAL A 202 5.64 -5.59 -0.49
CA VAL A 202 6.81 -5.50 0.40
C VAL A 202 6.92 -6.79 1.19
N LYS A 203 8.09 -7.39 1.17
CA LYS A 203 8.42 -8.56 1.96
C LYS A 203 9.32 -8.15 3.12
N ILE A 204 8.78 -8.16 4.32
CA ILE A 204 9.52 -7.91 5.55
C ILE A 204 10.08 -9.25 6.02
N VAL A 205 11.39 -9.41 5.97
CA VAL A 205 12.07 -10.64 6.40
C VAL A 205 12.34 -10.54 7.90
N LEU A 206 11.84 -11.53 8.62
CA LEU A 206 11.97 -11.61 10.08
C LEU A 206 12.95 -12.71 10.47
N SER A 207 13.66 -12.50 11.56
CA SER A 207 14.56 -13.49 12.14
C SER A 207 14.38 -13.62 13.64
N ARG A 208 14.53 -14.84 14.14
CA ARG A 208 14.74 -15.19 15.53
C ARG A 208 16.07 -15.90 15.73
N GLY A 209 16.64 -16.43 14.64
CA GLY A 209 17.92 -17.13 14.60
C GLY A 209 19.15 -16.22 14.58
N ASP A 210 19.02 -14.99 14.12
CA ASP A 210 20.12 -14.03 13.98
C ASP A 210 20.74 -13.63 15.32
N GLN A 211 22.05 -13.38 15.32
CA GLN A 211 22.76 -12.93 16.52
C GLN A 211 22.31 -11.55 17.00
N GLU A 212 22.00 -10.66 16.07
CA GLU A 212 21.55 -9.31 16.37
C GLU A 212 20.22 -9.33 17.14
N PHE A 213 19.36 -10.34 16.93
CA PHE A 213 18.14 -10.51 17.72
C PHE A 213 18.44 -10.60 19.23
N ILE A 214 19.45 -11.37 19.61
CA ILE A 214 19.83 -11.49 21.04
C ILE A 214 20.48 -10.21 21.53
N ARG A 215 21.33 -9.57 20.73
CA ARG A 215 21.94 -8.28 21.11
C ARG A 215 20.88 -7.25 21.45
N ARG A 216 19.88 -7.12 20.57
CA ARG A 216 18.76 -6.18 20.77
C ARG A 216 17.88 -6.56 21.96
N LEU A 217 17.71 -7.87 22.22
CA LEU A 217 17.01 -8.30 23.44
C LEU A 217 17.76 -7.87 24.70
N PHE A 218 19.09 -8.01 24.74
CA PHE A 218 19.89 -7.53 25.87
C PHE A 218 19.78 -6.01 26.06
N GLU A 219 19.80 -5.24 24.95
CA GLU A 219 19.61 -3.79 25.01
C GLU A 219 18.24 -3.40 25.56
N LEU A 220 17.21 -4.20 25.30
CA LEU A 220 15.86 -3.95 25.80
C LEU A 220 15.60 -4.39 27.22
N GLU A 221 16.19 -5.54 27.65
CA GLU A 221 15.86 -6.18 28.91
C GLU A 221 16.90 -5.86 30.01
N VAL A 222 18.11 -5.40 29.65
CA VAL A 222 19.20 -5.10 30.59
C VAL A 222 19.52 -3.60 30.55
N PRO A 223 19.09 -2.85 31.60
CA PRO A 223 19.28 -1.40 31.65
C PRO A 223 20.75 -0.97 31.51
N GLU A 224 21.67 -1.73 32.12
CA GLU A 224 23.11 -1.41 32.11
C GLU A 224 23.70 -1.49 30.67
N VAL A 225 23.11 -2.30 29.77
CA VAL A 225 23.51 -2.37 28.38
C VAL A 225 22.91 -1.17 27.62
N SER A 226 21.66 -0.82 27.88
CA SER A 226 21.01 0.32 27.27
C SER A 226 21.64 1.65 27.68
N GLU A 227 22.06 1.76 28.93
CA GLU A 227 22.79 2.92 29.50
C GLU A 227 24.28 2.95 29.14
N ARG A 228 24.77 1.94 28.36
CA ARG A 228 26.17 1.79 27.94
C ARG A 228 27.16 1.65 29.11
N VAL A 229 26.71 1.17 30.26
CA VAL A 229 27.57 0.81 31.41
C VAL A 229 28.28 -0.51 31.09
N ILE A 230 27.59 -1.42 30.39
CA ILE A 230 28.11 -2.70 29.90
C ILE A 230 28.10 -2.70 28.39
N GLU A 231 29.21 -3.08 27.77
CA GLU A 231 29.36 -3.24 26.34
C GLU A 231 29.45 -4.71 25.95
N ILE A 232 28.59 -5.15 25.03
CA ILE A 232 28.66 -6.49 24.44
C ILE A 232 29.67 -6.47 23.29
N ARG A 233 30.90 -6.94 23.53
CA ARG A 233 31.99 -6.94 22.56
C ARG A 233 31.91 -8.05 21.51
N ALA A 234 31.46 -9.22 21.94
CA ALA A 234 31.34 -10.37 21.05
C ALA A 234 30.17 -11.26 21.50
N MET A 235 29.56 -11.92 20.57
CA MET A 235 28.48 -12.85 20.82
C MET A 235 28.67 -14.08 19.93
N SER A 236 28.51 -15.25 20.53
CA SER A 236 28.40 -16.52 19.79
C SER A 236 27.09 -17.17 20.16
N ARG A 237 26.35 -17.62 19.16
CA ARG A 237 25.02 -18.19 19.35
C ARG A 237 24.84 -19.43 18.47
N GLU A 238 24.30 -20.46 19.08
CA GLU A 238 23.76 -21.63 18.39
C GLU A 238 22.23 -21.66 18.65
N PRO A 239 21.39 -21.32 17.64
CA PRO A 239 19.95 -21.27 17.83
C PRO A 239 19.37 -22.63 18.22
N GLY A 240 18.52 -22.66 19.27
CA GLY A 240 17.90 -23.91 19.76
C GLY A 240 18.64 -24.56 20.92
N PHE A 241 19.85 -24.09 21.27
CA PHE A 241 20.56 -24.52 22.46
C PHE A 241 20.56 -23.43 23.52
N ARG A 242 20.50 -23.85 24.79
CA ARG A 242 20.57 -22.95 25.96
C ARG A 242 22.00 -22.73 26.38
#